data_3bbe46c6f3b61ff9a9f7e0f95db8bb6b
#
_entry.id   3bbe46c6f3b61ff9a9f7e0f95db8bb6b
#
_cell.length_a   1.000
_cell.length_b   1.000
_cell.length_c   1.000
_cell.angle_alpha   90.00
_cell.angle_beta   90.00
_cell.angle_gamma   90.00
#
_symmetry.space_group_name_H-M   'P 1'
#
loop_
_entity.id
_entity.type
_entity.pdbx_description
1 polymer ?
#
loop_
_entity_poly.entity_id
_entity_poly.type
_entity_poly.pdbx_seq_one_letter_code
_entity_poly.pdbx_strand_id
1 'polypeptide(L)'
;MNSKDININKNGFREYDARWLYPKDINLEGIKNLGIGLGTQITNRTKKNPRVIVGHDYRSYSEEIKKSLTAGLMLAGCQVEDVGLSLSPMVYFAQFELNADGVAMVTASHNENGWTGVKMGIEKGLTHAPEEMNELKDIVLNQKFKFDKGSYKEIKGFKEIYINNLISKNKIQKKIKAVVACGNGTAGVFAPQILRGIGCEVVELDCNLDFTFPKYNPNPEDLEMLHAIAKAVKDSNADVGFGFDGDGDRVGVIDNKGEEIFSDKIGLLIARNLAPKYKGSKFIVDVKSTGLFAKDKILKENNCETIYWKTGHSHIKRKVNQIKALAGFEKSGHFFFNKPLGYGYDDGINSALQVCHLLNDQGKKMNEIINDLPKTYQTPTMAPFCKDEEKYQVVEDLIKQVEILKVKNTKIDNQAITDILTINGVRFSLEDGSW
;
A
#
# COMPACT_ATOMS: atom_id res chain seq x y z
N MET A 1 -7.91 37.73 -2.61
CA MET A 1 -8.55 36.63 -1.84
C MET A 1 -8.16 36.81 -0.39
N ASN A 2 -9.12 36.93 0.52
CA ASN A 2 -8.82 37.10 1.93
C ASN A 2 -8.18 35.85 2.51
N SER A 3 -7.01 36.00 3.13
CA SER A 3 -6.26 34.89 3.78
C SER A 3 -7.01 34.20 4.94
N LYS A 4 -8.20 34.69 5.27
CA LYS A 4 -9.04 34.16 6.37
C LYS A 4 -9.79 32.86 6.03
N ASP A 5 -9.88 32.50 4.75
CA ASP A 5 -10.66 31.33 4.31
C ASP A 5 -9.83 30.08 4.00
N ILE A 6 -8.51 30.14 4.11
CA ILE A 6 -7.62 29.02 3.84
C ILE A 6 -7.32 28.29 5.15
N ASN A 7 -7.75 27.04 5.25
CA ASN A 7 -7.39 26.16 6.36
C ASN A 7 -6.59 24.98 5.83
N ILE A 8 -5.34 24.85 6.27
CA ILE A 8 -4.46 23.71 6.00
C ILE A 8 -3.50 23.49 7.18
N ASN A 9 -3.76 22.45 7.95
CA ASN A 9 -2.94 22.13 9.11
C ASN A 9 -1.59 21.53 8.65
N LYS A 10 -0.48 22.15 9.06
CA LYS A 10 0.87 21.72 8.73
C LYS A 10 1.19 20.27 9.11
N ASN A 11 0.52 19.73 10.13
CA ASN A 11 0.73 18.39 10.64
C ASN A 11 0.10 17.29 9.75
N GLY A 12 -0.72 17.68 8.78
CA GLY A 12 -1.25 16.73 7.78
C GLY A 12 -0.27 16.36 6.68
N PHE A 13 0.84 17.10 6.50
CA PHE A 13 1.96 16.68 5.67
C PHE A 13 2.74 15.59 6.42
N ARG A 14 2.52 14.34 6.06
CA ARG A 14 3.16 13.16 6.66
C ARG A 14 4.50 12.89 5.99
N GLU A 15 5.11 11.73 6.29
CA GLU A 15 6.43 11.38 5.79
C GLU A 15 6.48 11.21 4.26
N TYR A 16 5.42 10.65 3.66
CA TYR A 16 5.36 10.35 2.21
C TYR A 16 3.95 10.46 1.61
N ASP A 17 2.96 10.89 2.38
CA ASP A 17 1.60 11.23 1.93
C ASP A 17 1.05 12.42 2.73
N ALA A 18 -0.15 12.85 2.43
CA ALA A 18 -0.82 13.91 3.15
C ALA A 18 -2.15 13.44 3.69
N ARG A 19 -2.47 13.73 4.97
CA ARG A 19 -3.71 13.33 5.63
C ARG A 19 -4.22 14.35 6.63
N TRP A 20 -5.54 14.62 6.59
CA TRP A 20 -6.23 15.58 7.44
C TRP A 20 -7.62 15.09 7.83
N LEU A 21 -8.13 15.56 8.97
CA LEU A 21 -9.55 15.53 9.26
C LEU A 21 -10.26 16.62 8.44
N TYR A 22 -11.21 16.22 7.60
CA TYR A 22 -11.99 17.13 6.76
C TYR A 22 -13.38 17.38 7.38
N PRO A 23 -13.88 18.63 7.46
CA PRO A 23 -13.21 19.88 7.03
C PRO A 23 -12.40 20.58 8.14
N LYS A 24 -12.14 19.92 9.28
CA LYS A 24 -11.54 20.54 10.48
C LYS A 24 -10.09 20.98 10.27
N ASP A 25 -9.25 20.13 9.73
CA ASP A 25 -7.81 20.37 9.57
C ASP A 25 -7.45 20.90 8.19
N ILE A 26 -8.32 20.67 7.20
CA ILE A 26 -8.20 21.20 5.85
C ILE A 26 -9.58 21.48 5.27
N ASN A 27 -9.72 22.59 4.52
CA ASN A 27 -10.91 22.89 3.75
C ASN A 27 -10.62 22.89 2.23
N LEU A 28 -11.63 23.14 1.41
CA LEU A 28 -11.47 23.11 -0.06
C LEU A 28 -10.46 24.13 -0.58
N GLU A 29 -10.37 25.32 0.03
CA GLU A 29 -9.35 26.31 -0.34
C GLU A 29 -7.94 25.83 0.04
N GLY A 30 -7.79 25.16 1.20
CA GLY A 30 -6.54 24.50 1.58
C GLY A 30 -6.14 23.39 0.59
N ILE A 31 -7.10 22.58 0.14
CA ILE A 31 -6.89 21.55 -0.91
C ILE A 31 -6.51 22.19 -2.24
N LYS A 32 -7.12 23.31 -2.62
CA LYS A 32 -6.74 24.04 -3.84
C LYS A 32 -5.30 24.55 -3.75
N ASN A 33 -4.89 25.07 -2.60
CA ASN A 33 -3.52 25.51 -2.37
C ASN A 33 -2.53 24.32 -2.40
N LEU A 34 -2.91 23.17 -1.85
CA LEU A 34 -2.14 21.94 -2.00
C LEU A 34 -1.95 21.59 -3.49
N GLY A 35 -3.01 21.71 -4.29
CA GLY A 35 -2.96 21.49 -5.75
C GLY A 35 -2.02 22.45 -6.47
N ILE A 36 -2.07 23.75 -6.12
CA ILE A 36 -1.14 24.75 -6.69
C ILE A 36 0.30 24.41 -6.30
N GLY A 37 0.52 24.07 -5.04
CA GLY A 37 1.86 23.68 -4.54
C GLY A 37 2.41 22.43 -5.22
N LEU A 38 1.59 21.38 -5.34
CA LEU A 38 1.97 20.15 -6.02
C LEU A 38 2.26 20.39 -7.51
N GLY A 39 1.41 21.14 -8.22
CA GLY A 39 1.63 21.49 -9.61
C GLY A 39 2.91 22.33 -9.79
N THR A 40 3.20 23.24 -8.87
CA THR A 40 4.46 24.00 -8.84
C THR A 40 5.65 23.08 -8.66
N GLN A 41 5.58 22.14 -7.72
CA GLN A 41 6.65 21.16 -7.46
C GLN A 41 6.90 20.28 -8.67
N ILE A 42 5.85 19.72 -9.28
CA ILE A 42 5.97 18.88 -10.49
C ILE A 42 6.62 19.69 -11.62
N THR A 43 6.16 20.92 -11.85
CA THR A 43 6.74 21.80 -12.89
C THR A 43 8.23 22.08 -12.64
N ASN A 44 8.64 22.28 -11.37
CA ASN A 44 10.04 22.51 -11.02
C ASN A 44 10.94 21.30 -11.31
N ARG A 45 10.39 20.09 -11.14
CA ARG A 45 11.13 18.83 -11.22
C ARG A 45 11.07 18.16 -12.60
N THR A 46 10.13 18.55 -13.44
CA THR A 46 9.91 17.90 -14.76
C THR A 46 10.04 18.90 -15.91
N LYS A 47 8.96 19.54 -16.28
CA LYS A 47 8.86 20.45 -17.41
C LYS A 47 7.71 21.44 -17.27
N LYS A 48 7.66 22.44 -18.12
CA LYS A 48 6.50 23.32 -18.23
C LYS A 48 5.26 22.55 -18.71
N ASN A 49 4.08 22.86 -18.13
CA ASN A 49 2.79 22.25 -18.42
C ASN A 49 2.81 20.70 -18.31
N PRO A 50 3.19 20.16 -17.12
CA PRO A 50 3.28 18.72 -16.92
C PRO A 50 1.88 18.08 -16.96
N ARG A 51 1.82 16.82 -17.43
CA ARG A 51 0.60 16.01 -17.39
C ARG A 51 0.49 15.36 -16.00
N VAL A 52 -0.67 15.51 -15.34
CA VAL A 52 -0.89 14.97 -14.00
C VAL A 52 -2.18 14.15 -13.98
N ILE A 53 -2.07 12.90 -13.60
CA ILE A 53 -3.23 12.03 -13.39
C ILE A 53 -3.87 12.33 -12.04
N VAL A 54 -5.20 12.46 -12.01
CA VAL A 54 -5.96 12.57 -10.76
C VAL A 54 -7.03 11.48 -10.70
N GLY A 55 -7.29 11.00 -9.47
CA GLY A 55 -8.36 10.06 -9.17
C GLY A 55 -8.83 10.22 -7.72
N HIS A 56 -9.90 9.52 -7.34
CA HIS A 56 -10.41 9.55 -5.96
C HIS A 56 -11.03 8.22 -5.53
N ASP A 57 -11.00 7.94 -4.22
CA ASP A 57 -11.71 6.84 -3.59
C ASP A 57 -13.22 7.14 -3.40
N TYR A 58 -13.97 6.14 -2.88
CA TYR A 58 -15.40 6.29 -2.63
C TYR A 58 -15.67 6.77 -1.20
N ARG A 59 -15.50 8.07 -0.96
CA ARG A 59 -16.00 8.76 0.24
C ARG A 59 -16.91 9.89 -0.20
N SER A 60 -17.88 10.29 0.63
CA SER A 60 -18.89 11.29 0.28
C SER A 60 -18.31 12.63 -0.19
N TYR A 61 -17.11 12.98 0.26
CA TYR A 61 -16.42 14.24 -0.01
C TYR A 61 -15.22 14.10 -0.97
N SER A 62 -14.80 12.88 -1.35
CA SER A 62 -13.56 12.67 -2.13
C SER A 62 -13.63 13.28 -3.53
N GLU A 63 -14.79 13.21 -4.20
CA GLU A 63 -14.95 13.82 -5.53
C GLU A 63 -14.84 15.35 -5.47
N GLU A 64 -15.45 16.00 -4.46
CA GLU A 64 -15.38 17.45 -4.28
C GLU A 64 -13.95 17.90 -3.98
N ILE A 65 -13.25 17.17 -3.11
CA ILE A 65 -11.84 17.39 -2.79
C ILE A 65 -10.97 17.24 -4.04
N LYS A 66 -11.19 16.19 -4.86
CA LYS A 66 -10.49 16.03 -6.14
C LYS A 66 -10.71 17.22 -7.08
N LYS A 67 -11.95 17.71 -7.18
CA LYS A 67 -12.26 18.90 -8.01
C LYS A 67 -11.48 20.13 -7.54
N SER A 68 -11.40 20.35 -6.22
CA SER A 68 -10.63 21.47 -5.67
C SER A 68 -9.11 21.30 -5.89
N LEU A 69 -8.57 20.10 -5.69
CA LEU A 69 -7.17 19.78 -5.99
C LEU A 69 -6.84 20.02 -7.46
N THR A 70 -7.72 19.55 -8.36
CA THR A 70 -7.63 19.73 -9.82
C THR A 70 -7.57 21.20 -10.20
N ALA A 71 -8.46 22.03 -9.63
CA ALA A 71 -8.45 23.48 -9.87
C ALA A 71 -7.09 24.09 -9.48
N GLY A 72 -6.50 23.65 -8.37
CA GLY A 72 -5.16 24.09 -7.95
C GLY A 72 -4.06 23.67 -8.92
N LEU A 73 -4.05 22.40 -9.35
CA LEU A 73 -3.10 21.90 -10.34
C LEU A 73 -3.18 22.67 -11.66
N MET A 74 -4.40 22.96 -12.14
CA MET A 74 -4.60 23.75 -13.35
C MET A 74 -4.09 25.19 -13.22
N LEU A 75 -4.27 25.83 -12.04
CA LEU A 75 -3.72 27.16 -11.77
C LEU A 75 -2.18 27.18 -11.81
N ALA A 76 -1.54 26.06 -11.47
CA ALA A 76 -0.09 25.89 -11.59
C ALA A 76 0.38 25.50 -13.01
N GLY A 77 -0.51 25.45 -13.99
CA GLY A 77 -0.19 25.16 -15.38
C GLY A 77 -0.20 23.67 -15.77
N CYS A 78 -0.67 22.77 -14.88
CA CYS A 78 -0.74 21.35 -15.21
C CYS A 78 -1.84 21.02 -16.22
N GLN A 79 -1.56 20.04 -17.08
CA GLN A 79 -2.56 19.36 -17.92
C GLN A 79 -3.12 18.19 -17.10
N VAL A 80 -4.28 18.39 -16.48
CA VAL A 80 -4.87 17.39 -15.58
C VAL A 80 -5.70 16.39 -16.37
N GLU A 81 -5.40 15.11 -16.18
CA GLU A 81 -6.12 13.97 -16.74
C GLU A 81 -6.82 13.21 -15.61
N ASP A 82 -8.15 13.26 -15.59
CA ASP A 82 -8.99 12.72 -14.53
C ASP A 82 -9.49 11.32 -14.90
N VAL A 83 -9.09 10.30 -14.13
CA VAL A 83 -9.53 8.91 -14.31
C VAL A 83 -10.73 8.54 -13.42
N GLY A 84 -11.30 9.51 -12.69
CA GLY A 84 -12.53 9.36 -11.92
C GLY A 84 -12.38 8.53 -10.64
N LEU A 85 -13.44 7.76 -10.33
CA LEU A 85 -13.43 6.82 -9.20
C LEU A 85 -12.37 5.74 -9.43
N SER A 86 -11.41 5.65 -8.52
CA SER A 86 -10.17 4.91 -8.73
C SER A 86 -9.68 4.22 -7.47
N LEU A 87 -8.87 3.19 -7.68
CA LEU A 87 -7.94 2.65 -6.69
C LEU A 87 -6.60 3.39 -6.79
N SER A 88 -5.84 3.44 -5.70
CA SER A 88 -4.46 3.95 -5.73
C SER A 88 -3.59 3.27 -6.80
N PRO A 89 -3.55 1.92 -6.91
CA PRO A 89 -2.82 1.24 -7.98
C PRO A 89 -3.31 1.59 -9.40
N MET A 90 -4.61 1.86 -9.59
CA MET A 90 -5.12 2.29 -10.90
C MET A 90 -4.57 3.66 -11.31
N VAL A 91 -4.44 4.60 -10.36
CA VAL A 91 -3.84 5.92 -10.63
C VAL A 91 -2.36 5.79 -10.96
N TYR A 92 -1.62 4.92 -10.26
CA TYR A 92 -0.23 4.63 -10.61
C TYR A 92 -0.11 3.96 -11.99
N PHE A 93 -0.99 3.01 -12.30
CA PHE A 93 -1.06 2.38 -13.62
C PHE A 93 -1.31 3.42 -14.72
N ALA A 94 -2.22 4.38 -14.49
CA ALA A 94 -2.51 5.45 -15.42
C ALA A 94 -1.28 6.33 -15.74
N GLN A 95 -0.40 6.54 -14.76
CA GLN A 95 0.86 7.27 -15.01
C GLN A 95 1.76 6.58 -16.04
N PHE A 96 1.80 5.22 -16.02
CA PHE A 96 2.54 4.46 -17.01
C PHE A 96 1.84 4.48 -18.38
N GLU A 97 0.56 4.16 -18.39
CA GLU A 97 -0.21 3.95 -19.63
C GLU A 97 -0.39 5.25 -20.42
N LEU A 98 -0.66 6.34 -19.72
CA LEU A 98 -0.83 7.66 -20.33
C LEU A 98 0.47 8.49 -20.39
N ASN A 99 1.58 7.93 -19.93
CA ASN A 99 2.89 8.59 -19.89
C ASN A 99 2.86 9.97 -19.21
N ALA A 100 2.25 10.06 -18.03
CA ALA A 100 2.10 11.31 -17.28
C ALA A 100 3.34 11.61 -16.41
N ASP A 101 3.53 12.90 -16.09
CA ASP A 101 4.67 13.42 -15.35
C ASP A 101 4.43 13.40 -13.82
N GLY A 102 3.17 13.22 -13.40
CA GLY A 102 2.83 13.15 -11.98
C GLY A 102 1.45 12.52 -11.73
N VAL A 103 1.19 12.18 -10.48
CA VAL A 103 -0.08 11.63 -10.01
C VAL A 103 -0.53 12.27 -8.71
N ALA A 104 -1.85 12.32 -8.49
CA ALA A 104 -2.46 12.69 -7.23
C ALA A 104 -3.76 11.89 -7.01
N MET A 105 -3.75 10.97 -6.06
CA MET A 105 -4.89 10.17 -5.65
C MET A 105 -5.50 10.71 -4.37
N VAL A 106 -6.73 11.19 -4.44
CA VAL A 106 -7.49 11.63 -3.26
C VAL A 106 -8.05 10.41 -2.55
N THR A 107 -7.52 10.12 -1.37
CA THR A 107 -7.90 8.99 -0.54
C THR A 107 -7.46 9.16 0.90
N ALA A 108 -8.20 8.55 1.82
CA ALA A 108 -7.74 8.36 3.19
C ALA A 108 -7.35 6.90 3.47
N SER A 109 -7.24 6.03 2.41
CA SER A 109 -6.91 4.62 2.52
C SER A 109 -7.83 3.91 3.53
N HIS A 110 -7.28 3.26 4.54
CA HIS A 110 -7.97 2.55 5.60
C HIS A 110 -8.43 3.43 6.78
N ASN A 111 -8.24 4.74 6.75
CA ASN A 111 -8.72 5.62 7.82
C ASN A 111 -10.26 5.64 7.90
N GLU A 112 -10.78 5.92 9.08
CA GLU A 112 -12.21 6.11 9.33
C GLU A 112 -12.78 7.29 8.52
N ASN A 113 -14.11 7.35 8.43
CA ASN A 113 -14.79 8.50 7.84
C ASN A 113 -14.44 9.81 8.56
N GLY A 114 -14.45 10.92 7.81
CA GLY A 114 -13.96 12.21 8.27
C GLY A 114 -12.50 12.48 7.91
N TRP A 115 -11.70 11.46 7.60
CA TRP A 115 -10.35 11.64 7.09
C TRP A 115 -10.32 11.78 5.58
N THR A 116 -9.44 12.65 5.10
CA THR A 116 -9.04 12.76 3.68
C THR A 116 -7.54 12.83 3.57
N GLY A 117 -7.04 12.66 2.38
CA GLY A 117 -5.62 12.80 2.07
C GLY A 117 -5.34 12.77 0.58
N VAL A 118 -4.07 12.89 0.26
CA VAL A 118 -3.59 12.76 -1.12
C VAL A 118 -2.32 11.91 -1.14
N LYS A 119 -2.36 10.79 -1.86
CA LYS A 119 -1.15 10.07 -2.28
C LYS A 119 -0.68 10.70 -3.59
N MET A 120 0.56 11.14 -3.64
CA MET A 120 1.09 11.89 -4.78
C MET A 120 2.48 11.40 -5.17
N GLY A 121 2.85 11.57 -6.44
CA GLY A 121 4.13 11.16 -6.95
C GLY A 121 4.50 11.87 -8.25
N ILE A 122 5.79 11.99 -8.50
CA ILE A 122 6.35 12.61 -9.70
C ILE A 122 7.00 11.54 -10.57
N GLU A 123 7.80 10.66 -9.99
CA GLU A 123 8.40 9.54 -10.71
C GLU A 123 7.38 8.41 -10.92
N LYS A 124 7.44 7.74 -12.08
CA LYS A 124 6.49 6.69 -12.46
C LYS A 124 6.41 5.56 -11.44
N GLY A 125 5.18 5.36 -10.93
CA GLY A 125 4.87 4.32 -9.95
C GLY A 125 5.43 4.56 -8.55
N LEU A 126 6.03 5.72 -8.27
CA LEU A 126 6.54 6.09 -6.96
C LEU A 126 5.68 7.17 -6.31
N THR A 127 5.52 7.08 -5.00
CA THR A 127 4.96 8.16 -4.19
C THR A 127 6.08 9.05 -3.65
N HIS A 128 5.73 10.23 -3.16
CA HIS A 128 6.70 11.17 -2.59
C HIS A 128 7.60 10.48 -1.55
N ALA A 129 8.86 10.86 -1.56
CA ALA A 129 9.80 10.61 -0.47
C ALA A 129 9.68 11.70 0.61
N PRO A 130 10.26 11.50 1.81
CA PRO A 130 10.24 12.52 2.87
C PRO A 130 10.75 13.90 2.43
N GLU A 131 11.80 13.92 1.61
CA GLU A 131 12.38 15.16 1.08
C GLU A 131 11.41 15.88 0.14
N GLU A 132 10.68 15.12 -0.69
CA GLU A 132 9.67 15.67 -1.61
C GLU A 132 8.44 16.19 -0.84
N MET A 133 8.04 15.52 0.25
CA MET A 133 6.98 15.99 1.12
C MET A 133 7.37 17.25 1.87
N ASN A 134 8.61 17.36 2.35
CA ASN A 134 9.11 18.57 3.01
C ASN A 134 9.18 19.75 2.03
N GLU A 135 9.63 19.53 0.79
CA GLU A 135 9.62 20.55 -0.26
C GLU A 135 8.18 21.02 -0.56
N LEU A 136 7.24 20.08 -0.76
CA LEU A 136 5.84 20.41 -1.00
C LEU A 136 5.24 21.22 0.15
N LYS A 137 5.49 20.79 1.40
CA LYS A 137 5.06 21.51 2.61
C LYS A 137 5.59 22.95 2.63
N ASP A 138 6.86 23.16 2.32
CA ASP A 138 7.48 24.47 2.25
C ASP A 138 6.84 25.35 1.14
N ILE A 139 6.63 24.78 -0.05
CA ILE A 139 5.97 25.48 -1.16
C ILE A 139 4.55 25.92 -0.76
N VAL A 140 3.77 25.02 -0.14
CA VAL A 140 2.37 25.28 0.20
C VAL A 140 2.23 26.29 1.35
N LEU A 141 2.96 26.06 2.45
CA LEU A 141 2.83 26.89 3.65
C LEU A 141 3.40 28.30 3.46
N ASN A 142 4.42 28.45 2.65
CA ASN A 142 5.04 29.75 2.32
C ASN A 142 4.54 30.33 0.99
N GLN A 143 3.50 29.72 0.39
CA GLN A 143 2.87 30.17 -0.87
C GLN A 143 3.87 30.46 -2.00
N LYS A 144 4.92 29.64 -2.13
CA LYS A 144 5.94 29.73 -3.19
C LYS A 144 5.41 29.22 -4.53
N PHE A 145 4.24 29.71 -4.92
CA PHE A 145 3.47 29.21 -6.05
C PHE A 145 3.98 29.76 -7.39
N LYS A 146 3.92 28.91 -8.40
CA LYS A 146 3.97 29.29 -9.80
C LYS A 146 2.57 29.24 -10.38
N PHE A 147 2.24 30.19 -11.22
CA PHE A 147 0.95 30.25 -11.91
C PHE A 147 1.17 30.19 -13.41
N ASP A 148 0.40 29.36 -14.08
CA ASP A 148 0.36 29.27 -15.55
C ASP A 148 -1.01 28.72 -15.96
N LYS A 149 -1.31 28.72 -17.25
CA LYS A 149 -2.57 28.20 -17.79
C LYS A 149 -2.50 26.68 -17.96
N GLY A 150 -3.26 25.96 -17.15
CA GLY A 150 -3.46 24.52 -17.25
C GLY A 150 -4.71 24.14 -18.08
N SER A 151 -4.95 22.84 -18.16
CA SER A 151 -6.12 22.26 -18.82
C SER A 151 -6.64 21.05 -18.06
N TYR A 152 -7.89 20.68 -18.36
CA TYR A 152 -8.56 19.51 -17.79
C TYR A 152 -9.08 18.61 -18.88
N LYS A 153 -8.95 17.30 -18.69
CA LYS A 153 -9.50 16.26 -19.55
C LYS A 153 -9.98 15.08 -18.72
N GLU A 154 -11.22 14.68 -18.86
CA GLU A 154 -11.73 13.43 -18.32
C GLU A 154 -11.30 12.26 -19.22
N ILE A 155 -10.74 11.21 -18.63
CA ILE A 155 -10.31 9.97 -19.30
C ILE A 155 -11.37 8.90 -19.05
N LYS A 156 -12.34 8.81 -19.96
CA LYS A 156 -13.42 7.82 -19.86
C LYS A 156 -12.93 6.40 -20.16
N GLY A 157 -13.52 5.41 -19.47
CA GLY A 157 -13.22 3.99 -19.70
C GLY A 157 -11.86 3.52 -19.19
N PHE A 158 -11.13 4.32 -18.40
CA PHE A 158 -9.81 3.90 -17.90
C PHE A 158 -9.89 2.74 -16.90
N LYS A 159 -10.99 2.64 -16.16
CA LYS A 159 -11.28 1.50 -15.27
C LYS A 159 -11.20 0.17 -16.01
N GLU A 160 -11.81 0.07 -17.17
CA GLU A 160 -11.82 -1.13 -18.03
C GLU A 160 -10.42 -1.47 -18.53
N ILE A 161 -9.59 -0.48 -18.84
CA ILE A 161 -8.18 -0.67 -19.25
C ILE A 161 -7.40 -1.30 -18.11
N TYR A 162 -7.51 -0.80 -16.88
CA TYR A 162 -6.87 -1.37 -15.70
C TYR A 162 -7.34 -2.81 -15.42
N ILE A 163 -8.65 -3.04 -15.40
CA ILE A 163 -9.25 -4.36 -15.19
C ILE A 163 -8.73 -5.37 -16.23
N ASN A 164 -8.78 -5.01 -17.50
CA ASN A 164 -8.33 -5.89 -18.59
C ASN A 164 -6.82 -6.14 -18.54
N ASN A 165 -6.01 -5.17 -18.10
CA ASN A 165 -4.57 -5.36 -17.90
C ASN A 165 -4.30 -6.45 -16.87
N LEU A 166 -4.99 -6.46 -15.73
CA LEU A 166 -4.83 -7.49 -14.70
C LEU A 166 -5.36 -8.84 -15.16
N ILE A 167 -6.55 -8.90 -15.76
CA ILE A 167 -7.16 -10.14 -16.23
C ILE A 167 -6.31 -10.83 -17.30
N SER A 168 -5.81 -10.08 -18.27
CA SER A 168 -5.07 -10.65 -19.41
C SER A 168 -3.76 -11.31 -19.00
N LYS A 169 -3.14 -10.86 -17.92
CA LYS A 169 -1.84 -11.33 -17.42
C LYS A 169 -1.94 -12.46 -16.38
N ASN A 170 -3.14 -12.70 -15.82
CA ASN A 170 -3.26 -13.50 -14.60
C ASN A 170 -4.26 -14.67 -14.70
N LYS A 171 -4.48 -15.23 -15.90
CA LYS A 171 -5.37 -16.38 -16.06
C LYS A 171 -4.88 -17.60 -15.27
N ILE A 172 -5.81 -18.27 -14.58
CA ILE A 172 -5.57 -19.54 -13.86
C ILE A 172 -6.36 -20.67 -14.48
N GLN A 173 -5.92 -21.92 -14.26
CA GLN A 173 -6.58 -23.13 -14.76
C GLN A 173 -7.37 -23.84 -13.65
N LYS A 174 -6.85 -23.82 -12.42
CA LYS A 174 -7.54 -24.41 -11.26
C LYS A 174 -8.78 -23.60 -10.91
N LYS A 175 -9.91 -24.28 -10.70
CA LYS A 175 -11.10 -23.64 -10.16
C LYS A 175 -10.83 -23.27 -8.69
N ILE A 176 -10.83 -21.99 -8.38
CA ILE A 176 -10.64 -21.45 -7.04
C ILE A 176 -11.90 -20.69 -6.65
N LYS A 177 -12.47 -21.03 -5.49
CA LYS A 177 -13.58 -20.30 -4.89
C LYS A 177 -13.02 -19.31 -3.88
N ALA A 178 -13.25 -18.02 -4.10
CA ALA A 178 -12.72 -16.95 -3.28
C ALA A 178 -13.84 -16.09 -2.67
N VAL A 179 -13.79 -15.83 -1.37
CA VAL A 179 -14.53 -14.74 -0.74
C VAL A 179 -13.77 -13.45 -1.01
N VAL A 180 -14.49 -12.42 -1.44
CA VAL A 180 -13.94 -11.09 -1.74
C VAL A 180 -14.66 -10.07 -0.89
N ALA A 181 -13.98 -9.49 0.07
CA ALA A 181 -14.51 -8.50 0.99
C ALA A 181 -13.90 -7.13 0.73
N CYS A 182 -14.74 -6.10 0.60
CA CYS A 182 -14.31 -4.75 0.28
C CYS A 182 -14.77 -3.70 1.30
N GLY A 183 -15.44 -4.09 2.38
CA GLY A 183 -15.93 -3.19 3.42
C GLY A 183 -16.72 -2.00 2.86
N ASN A 184 -17.48 -2.21 1.80
CA ASN A 184 -18.22 -1.18 1.06
C ASN A 184 -17.33 -0.08 0.43
N GLY A 185 -15.99 -0.27 0.40
CA GLY A 185 -15.02 0.65 -0.19
C GLY A 185 -14.85 0.48 -1.70
N THR A 186 -13.94 1.28 -2.25
CA THR A 186 -13.73 1.41 -3.71
C THR A 186 -13.37 0.09 -4.40
N ALA A 187 -12.67 -0.81 -3.71
CA ALA A 187 -12.26 -2.10 -4.26
C ALA A 187 -13.46 -2.97 -4.73
N GLY A 188 -14.66 -2.72 -4.19
CA GLY A 188 -15.88 -3.48 -4.53
C GLY A 188 -16.28 -3.41 -6.01
N VAL A 189 -15.95 -2.32 -6.71
CA VAL A 189 -16.24 -2.19 -8.16
C VAL A 189 -15.12 -2.68 -9.06
N PHE A 190 -14.04 -3.26 -8.49
CA PHE A 190 -12.88 -3.77 -9.23
C PHE A 190 -12.60 -5.24 -8.92
N ALA A 191 -12.37 -5.58 -7.65
CA ALA A 191 -11.85 -6.87 -7.21
C ALA A 191 -12.74 -8.07 -7.61
N PRO A 192 -14.08 -8.04 -7.43
CA PRO A 192 -14.92 -9.17 -7.82
C PRO A 192 -14.85 -9.46 -9.32
N GLN A 193 -14.87 -8.40 -10.14
CA GLN A 193 -14.84 -8.52 -11.58
C GLN A 193 -13.49 -9.08 -12.07
N ILE A 194 -12.38 -8.62 -11.50
CA ILE A 194 -11.03 -9.07 -11.87
C ILE A 194 -10.85 -10.54 -11.48
N LEU A 195 -11.22 -10.93 -10.27
CA LEU A 195 -11.08 -12.32 -9.80
C LEU A 195 -11.96 -13.28 -10.62
N ARG A 196 -13.20 -12.92 -10.95
CA ARG A 196 -14.00 -13.71 -11.92
C ARG A 196 -13.34 -13.76 -13.29
N GLY A 197 -12.80 -12.64 -13.73
CA GLY A 197 -12.12 -12.54 -15.02
C GLY A 197 -10.91 -13.44 -15.18
N ILE A 198 -10.19 -13.76 -14.12
CA ILE A 198 -9.07 -14.72 -14.16
C ILE A 198 -9.51 -16.19 -14.06
N GLY A 199 -10.76 -16.48 -13.66
CA GLY A 199 -11.32 -17.82 -13.56
C GLY A 199 -11.78 -18.25 -12.16
N CYS A 200 -11.80 -17.35 -11.16
CA CYS A 200 -12.31 -17.66 -9.83
C CYS A 200 -13.84 -17.70 -9.78
N GLU A 201 -14.39 -18.58 -8.94
CA GLU A 201 -15.73 -18.47 -8.42
C GLU A 201 -15.70 -17.47 -7.25
N VAL A 202 -16.46 -16.37 -7.34
CA VAL A 202 -16.37 -15.28 -6.35
C VAL A 202 -17.62 -15.20 -5.51
N VAL A 203 -17.44 -15.22 -4.20
CA VAL A 203 -18.44 -14.91 -3.18
C VAL A 203 -18.17 -13.48 -2.71
N GLU A 204 -19.07 -12.56 -3.04
CA GLU A 204 -18.95 -11.15 -2.66
C GLU A 204 -19.39 -10.93 -1.21
N LEU A 205 -18.59 -10.16 -0.46
CA LEU A 205 -18.88 -9.73 0.90
C LEU A 205 -18.68 -8.21 0.97
N ASP A 206 -19.78 -7.48 1.21
CA ASP A 206 -19.77 -6.01 1.33
C ASP A 206 -19.02 -5.29 0.19
N CYS A 207 -19.30 -5.72 -1.06
CA CYS A 207 -18.71 -5.16 -2.27
C CYS A 207 -19.52 -4.00 -2.89
N ASN A 208 -20.78 -3.80 -2.48
CA ASN A 208 -21.55 -2.64 -2.90
C ASN A 208 -20.97 -1.37 -2.27
N LEU A 209 -20.86 -0.32 -3.07
CA LEU A 209 -20.35 0.96 -2.59
C LEU A 209 -21.30 1.58 -1.54
N ASP A 210 -20.77 1.86 -0.36
CA ASP A 210 -21.45 2.63 0.68
C ASP A 210 -20.41 3.42 1.49
N PHE A 211 -20.37 4.74 1.26
CA PHE A 211 -19.40 5.63 1.91
C PHE A 211 -19.58 5.76 3.42
N THR A 212 -20.64 5.20 3.99
CA THR A 212 -20.84 5.19 5.47
C THR A 212 -20.08 4.09 6.16
N PHE A 213 -19.62 3.06 5.41
CA PHE A 213 -18.95 1.86 5.92
C PHE A 213 -19.73 1.22 7.07
N PRO A 214 -20.98 0.76 6.83
CA PRO A 214 -21.96 0.52 7.89
C PRO A 214 -21.65 -0.66 8.81
N LYS A 215 -20.76 -1.57 8.43
CA LYS A 215 -20.44 -2.77 9.22
C LYS A 215 -19.08 -2.69 9.88
N TYR A 216 -18.07 -2.30 9.13
CA TYR A 216 -16.68 -2.15 9.56
C TYR A 216 -15.94 -1.25 8.57
N ASN A 217 -14.85 -0.67 9.04
CA ASN A 217 -13.99 0.12 8.17
C ASN A 217 -13.26 -0.80 7.18
N PRO A 218 -13.13 -0.45 5.87
CA PRO A 218 -12.38 -1.24 4.90
C PRO A 218 -10.87 -1.22 5.23
N ASN A 219 -10.47 -2.15 6.09
CA ASN A 219 -9.10 -2.32 6.56
C ASN A 219 -8.80 -3.80 6.78
N PRO A 220 -7.88 -4.43 6.03
CA PRO A 220 -7.57 -5.84 6.16
C PRO A 220 -6.87 -6.23 7.48
N GLU A 221 -6.56 -5.26 8.35
CA GLU A 221 -6.10 -5.48 9.73
C GLU A 221 -7.23 -5.32 10.77
N ASP A 222 -8.44 -4.95 10.34
CA ASP A 222 -9.61 -4.80 11.20
C ASP A 222 -10.20 -6.17 11.58
N LEU A 223 -10.34 -6.44 12.89
CA LEU A 223 -10.80 -7.74 13.39
C LEU A 223 -12.25 -8.05 12.99
N GLU A 224 -13.13 -7.04 12.91
CA GLU A 224 -14.53 -7.26 12.50
C GLU A 224 -14.59 -7.67 11.03
N MET A 225 -13.80 -7.03 10.17
CA MET A 225 -13.65 -7.41 8.77
C MET A 225 -13.06 -8.82 8.63
N LEU A 226 -12.00 -9.15 9.34
CA LEU A 226 -11.35 -10.45 9.30
C LEU A 226 -12.31 -11.57 9.77
N HIS A 227 -13.06 -11.35 10.85
CA HIS A 227 -14.07 -12.30 11.34
C HIS A 227 -15.23 -12.49 10.34
N ALA A 228 -15.67 -11.42 9.68
CA ALA A 228 -16.70 -11.51 8.65
C ALA A 228 -16.22 -12.35 7.44
N ILE A 229 -14.98 -12.15 7.01
CA ILE A 229 -14.37 -12.96 5.94
C ILE A 229 -14.24 -14.42 6.38
N ALA A 230 -13.73 -14.69 7.58
CA ALA A 230 -13.55 -16.03 8.12
C ALA A 230 -14.87 -16.80 8.16
N LYS A 231 -15.94 -16.12 8.60
CA LYS A 231 -17.29 -16.69 8.58
C LYS A 231 -17.75 -16.99 7.15
N ALA A 232 -17.63 -16.06 6.23
CA ALA A 232 -18.07 -16.23 4.85
C ALA A 232 -17.28 -17.36 4.13
N VAL A 233 -15.98 -17.52 4.41
CA VAL A 233 -15.16 -18.63 3.90
C VAL A 233 -15.72 -19.97 4.37
N LYS A 234 -16.01 -20.12 5.67
CA LYS A 234 -16.57 -21.35 6.25
C LYS A 234 -17.96 -21.66 5.68
N ASP A 235 -18.85 -20.68 5.66
CA ASP A 235 -20.24 -20.85 5.19
C ASP A 235 -20.31 -21.21 3.70
N SER A 236 -19.42 -20.69 2.89
CA SER A 236 -19.39 -20.93 1.44
C SER A 236 -18.47 -22.08 1.02
N ASN A 237 -17.70 -22.69 1.95
CA ASN A 237 -16.62 -23.62 1.65
C ASN A 237 -15.63 -23.07 0.62
N ALA A 238 -15.23 -21.81 0.77
CA ALA A 238 -14.27 -21.16 -0.13
C ALA A 238 -12.84 -21.67 0.13
N ASP A 239 -12.00 -21.61 -0.91
CA ASP A 239 -10.58 -22.00 -0.84
C ASP A 239 -9.73 -20.93 -0.15
N VAL A 240 -10.17 -19.66 -0.22
CA VAL A 240 -9.47 -18.48 0.32
C VAL A 240 -10.43 -17.32 0.51
N GLY A 241 -10.13 -16.44 1.46
CA GLY A 241 -10.77 -15.14 1.63
C GLY A 241 -9.80 -13.99 1.42
N PHE A 242 -10.23 -12.94 0.75
CA PHE A 242 -9.49 -11.71 0.52
C PHE A 242 -10.24 -10.51 1.11
N GLY A 243 -9.52 -9.67 1.87
CA GLY A 243 -10.00 -8.38 2.34
C GLY A 243 -9.17 -7.25 1.74
N PHE A 244 -9.82 -6.21 1.21
CA PHE A 244 -9.16 -5.04 0.62
C PHE A 244 -9.43 -3.78 1.43
N ASP A 245 -8.46 -2.86 1.46
CA ASP A 245 -8.68 -1.56 2.08
C ASP A 245 -9.41 -0.57 1.16
N GLY A 246 -9.69 0.62 1.69
CA GLY A 246 -10.57 1.59 1.05
C GLY A 246 -10.13 2.06 -0.34
N ASP A 247 -8.84 2.08 -0.62
CA ASP A 247 -8.27 2.45 -1.92
C ASP A 247 -7.52 1.31 -2.63
N GLY A 248 -7.63 0.09 -2.11
CA GLY A 248 -7.29 -1.16 -2.79
C GLY A 248 -5.80 -1.42 -2.99
N ASP A 249 -4.92 -0.80 -2.23
CA ASP A 249 -3.49 -1.06 -2.31
C ASP A 249 -2.98 -2.10 -1.30
N ARG A 250 -3.87 -2.58 -0.38
CA ARG A 250 -3.58 -3.64 0.58
C ARG A 250 -4.49 -4.84 0.40
N VAL A 251 -3.98 -6.01 0.82
CA VAL A 251 -4.76 -7.24 0.90
C VAL A 251 -4.50 -7.98 2.20
N GLY A 252 -5.57 -8.45 2.86
CA GLY A 252 -5.53 -9.46 3.91
C GLY A 252 -6.01 -10.80 3.37
N VAL A 253 -5.50 -11.90 3.92
CA VAL A 253 -5.78 -13.26 3.44
C VAL A 253 -6.24 -14.15 4.58
N ILE A 254 -7.37 -14.83 4.36
CA ILE A 254 -7.93 -15.85 5.23
C ILE A 254 -7.84 -17.21 4.53
N ASP A 255 -7.41 -18.25 5.23
CA ASP A 255 -7.33 -19.59 4.66
C ASP A 255 -8.71 -20.28 4.56
N ASN A 256 -8.74 -21.46 3.94
CA ASN A 256 -9.97 -22.26 3.76
C ASN A 256 -10.56 -22.85 5.07
N LYS A 257 -9.91 -22.64 6.21
CA LYS A 257 -10.43 -22.96 7.56
C LYS A 257 -10.96 -21.73 8.29
N GLY A 258 -10.81 -20.54 7.70
CA GLY A 258 -11.18 -19.27 8.29
C GLY A 258 -10.14 -18.75 9.27
N GLU A 259 -8.88 -19.16 9.13
CA GLU A 259 -7.78 -18.64 9.93
C GLU A 259 -7.05 -17.52 9.17
N GLU A 260 -6.73 -16.44 9.88
CA GLU A 260 -5.95 -15.34 9.32
C GLU A 260 -4.52 -15.79 9.02
N ILE A 261 -4.02 -15.41 7.85
CA ILE A 261 -2.61 -15.57 7.50
C ILE A 261 -1.96 -14.19 7.49
N PHE A 262 -1.05 -13.95 8.41
CA PHE A 262 -0.31 -12.69 8.44
C PHE A 262 0.36 -12.38 7.10
N SER A 263 0.29 -11.12 6.68
CA SER A 263 0.71 -10.67 5.35
C SER A 263 2.17 -10.99 5.03
N ASP A 264 3.07 -10.93 6.02
CA ASP A 264 4.47 -11.30 5.84
C ASP A 264 4.67 -12.80 5.53
N LYS A 265 3.82 -13.67 6.08
CA LYS A 265 3.81 -15.12 5.72
C LYS A 265 3.25 -15.33 4.32
N ILE A 266 2.20 -14.60 3.93
CA ILE A 266 1.70 -14.62 2.54
C ILE A 266 2.81 -14.16 1.59
N GLY A 267 3.50 -13.07 1.91
CA GLY A 267 4.65 -12.59 1.11
C GLY A 267 5.73 -13.67 0.95
N LEU A 268 6.06 -14.40 2.02
CA LEU A 268 7.02 -15.51 1.96
C LEU A 268 6.51 -16.66 1.08
N LEU A 269 5.25 -17.04 1.18
CA LEU A 269 4.67 -18.11 0.35
C LEU A 269 4.66 -17.74 -1.13
N ILE A 270 4.32 -16.49 -1.46
CA ILE A 270 4.41 -15.96 -2.82
C ILE A 270 5.88 -15.99 -3.29
N ALA A 271 6.83 -15.53 -2.48
CA ALA A 271 8.25 -15.55 -2.82
C ALA A 271 8.76 -16.97 -3.09
N ARG A 272 8.36 -17.97 -2.28
CA ARG A 272 8.64 -19.40 -2.51
C ARG A 272 8.08 -19.89 -3.84
N ASN A 273 6.87 -19.48 -4.20
CA ASN A 273 6.23 -19.86 -5.47
C ASN A 273 6.92 -19.23 -6.68
N LEU A 274 7.46 -18.03 -6.53
CA LEU A 274 8.14 -17.29 -7.58
C LEU A 274 9.61 -17.74 -7.74
N ALA A 275 10.29 -18.12 -6.66
CA ALA A 275 11.72 -18.41 -6.66
C ALA A 275 12.17 -19.43 -7.71
N PRO A 276 11.51 -20.59 -7.91
CA PRO A 276 11.90 -21.54 -8.94
C PRO A 276 11.73 -21.02 -10.37
N LYS A 277 10.77 -20.11 -10.57
CA LYS A 277 10.44 -19.51 -11.89
C LYS A 277 11.39 -18.36 -12.22
N TYR A 278 11.87 -17.65 -11.18
CA TYR A 278 12.70 -16.43 -11.30
C TYR A 278 13.95 -16.57 -10.42
N LYS A 279 14.82 -17.54 -10.75
CA LYS A 279 16.06 -17.80 -9.99
C LYS A 279 16.95 -16.56 -9.90
N GLY A 280 17.60 -16.37 -8.77
CA GLY A 280 18.46 -15.22 -8.50
C GLY A 280 17.71 -13.89 -8.24
N SER A 281 16.38 -13.97 -8.09
CA SER A 281 15.58 -12.76 -7.82
C SER A 281 15.85 -12.18 -6.44
N LYS A 282 15.60 -10.87 -6.34
CA LYS A 282 15.64 -10.13 -5.06
C LYS A 282 14.24 -9.89 -4.55
N PHE A 283 14.06 -10.03 -3.23
CA PHE A 283 12.85 -9.72 -2.52
C PHE A 283 13.15 -8.69 -1.44
N ILE A 284 12.36 -7.61 -1.39
CA ILE A 284 12.44 -6.60 -0.34
C ILE A 284 11.35 -6.92 0.69
N VAL A 285 11.70 -6.90 1.97
CA VAL A 285 10.74 -7.07 3.06
C VAL A 285 10.95 -5.99 4.10
N ASP A 286 9.88 -5.52 4.73
CA ASP A 286 10.03 -4.53 5.79
C ASP A 286 10.63 -5.14 7.05
N VAL A 287 11.27 -4.32 7.88
CA VAL A 287 11.95 -4.78 9.10
C VAL A 287 11.04 -5.44 10.12
N LYS A 288 9.72 -5.23 10.03
CA LYS A 288 8.72 -5.86 10.91
C LYS A 288 8.32 -7.26 10.43
N SER A 289 8.68 -7.64 9.21
CA SER A 289 8.34 -8.94 8.63
C SER A 289 9.10 -10.10 9.27
N THR A 290 8.54 -11.30 9.17
CA THR A 290 9.08 -12.53 9.77
C THR A 290 10.53 -12.79 9.39
N GLY A 291 11.34 -13.27 10.36
CA GLY A 291 12.72 -13.73 10.14
C GLY A 291 12.84 -14.97 9.25
N LEU A 292 11.74 -15.63 8.93
CA LEU A 292 11.74 -16.80 8.07
C LEU A 292 12.29 -16.51 6.67
N PHE A 293 12.08 -15.32 6.12
CA PHE A 293 12.63 -14.93 4.81
C PHE A 293 14.14 -15.17 4.70
N ALA A 294 14.91 -14.74 5.72
CA ALA A 294 16.37 -14.86 5.72
C ALA A 294 16.87 -16.33 5.84
N LYS A 295 16.03 -17.19 6.43
CA LYS A 295 16.36 -18.59 6.70
C LYS A 295 15.75 -19.57 5.69
N ASP A 296 14.91 -19.07 4.75
CA ASP A 296 14.12 -19.90 3.87
C ASP A 296 14.97 -20.75 2.93
N LYS A 297 14.71 -22.05 2.93
CA LYS A 297 15.46 -23.03 2.15
C LYS A 297 15.18 -22.92 0.64
N ILE A 298 13.91 -22.73 0.27
CA ILE A 298 13.50 -22.64 -1.15
C ILE A 298 14.10 -21.38 -1.79
N LEU A 299 14.10 -20.25 -1.09
CA LEU A 299 14.72 -19.02 -1.58
C LEU A 299 16.23 -19.22 -1.78
N LYS A 300 16.92 -19.83 -0.81
CA LYS A 300 18.37 -20.09 -0.89
C LYS A 300 18.74 -21.05 -2.03
N GLU A 301 18.01 -22.16 -2.19
CA GLU A 301 18.24 -23.15 -3.25
C GLU A 301 18.04 -22.58 -4.66
N ASN A 302 17.25 -21.51 -4.78
CA ASN A 302 17.05 -20.80 -6.04
C ASN A 302 17.93 -19.54 -6.17
N ASN A 303 18.93 -19.36 -5.31
CA ASN A 303 19.83 -18.21 -5.27
C ASN A 303 19.11 -16.86 -5.13
N CYS A 304 17.94 -16.83 -4.50
CA CYS A 304 17.21 -15.61 -4.25
C CYS A 304 17.78 -14.87 -3.04
N GLU A 305 17.82 -13.54 -3.14
CA GLU A 305 18.28 -12.65 -2.06
C GLU A 305 17.08 -11.99 -1.38
N THR A 306 17.05 -12.00 -0.04
CA THR A 306 16.09 -11.23 0.76
C THR A 306 16.79 -10.05 1.41
N ILE A 307 16.22 -8.86 1.25
CA ILE A 307 16.75 -7.61 1.80
C ILE A 307 15.69 -6.99 2.71
N TYR A 308 16.00 -6.90 4.01
CA TYR A 308 15.18 -6.15 4.96
C TYR A 308 15.36 -4.65 4.76
N TRP A 309 14.25 -3.91 4.73
CA TRP A 309 14.25 -2.49 4.44
C TRP A 309 13.32 -1.71 5.37
N LYS A 310 13.36 -0.38 5.26
CA LYS A 310 12.48 0.51 6.03
C LYS A 310 11.02 0.19 5.80
N THR A 311 10.20 0.17 6.87
CA THR A 311 8.75 0.08 6.80
C THR A 311 8.17 1.33 6.14
N GLY A 312 7.12 1.16 5.36
CA GLY A 312 6.39 2.23 4.68
C GLY A 312 6.37 2.03 3.16
N HIS A 313 5.16 2.08 2.61
CA HIS A 313 4.92 1.75 1.20
C HIS A 313 5.81 2.55 0.23
N SER A 314 6.10 3.84 0.51
CA SER A 314 6.99 4.64 -0.34
C SER A 314 8.44 4.13 -0.29
N HIS A 315 8.94 3.76 0.90
CA HIS A 315 10.29 3.25 1.06
C HIS A 315 10.49 1.90 0.36
N ILE A 316 9.54 0.97 0.53
CA ILE A 316 9.60 -0.35 -0.13
C ILE A 316 9.49 -0.20 -1.64
N LYS A 317 8.52 0.57 -2.12
CA LYS A 317 8.29 0.87 -3.54
C LYS A 317 9.55 1.42 -4.23
N ARG A 318 10.18 2.43 -3.62
CA ARG A 318 11.43 3.01 -4.13
C ARG A 318 12.56 1.98 -4.15
N LYS A 319 12.71 1.18 -3.09
CA LYS A 319 13.78 0.16 -3.01
C LYS A 319 13.58 -0.94 -4.04
N VAL A 320 12.35 -1.43 -4.20
CA VAL A 320 11.98 -2.43 -5.24
C VAL A 320 12.38 -1.94 -6.63
N ASN A 321 12.05 -0.69 -6.95
CA ASN A 321 12.39 -0.10 -8.25
C ASN A 321 13.89 0.17 -8.40
N GLN A 322 14.55 0.71 -7.37
CA GLN A 322 15.98 1.06 -7.37
C GLN A 322 16.87 -0.14 -7.72
N ILE A 323 16.61 -1.29 -7.09
CA ILE A 323 17.44 -2.48 -7.29
C ILE A 323 16.81 -3.51 -8.23
N LYS A 324 15.70 -3.15 -8.87
CA LYS A 324 14.91 -4.04 -9.75
C LYS A 324 14.57 -5.37 -9.08
N ALA A 325 14.19 -5.32 -7.79
CA ALA A 325 13.71 -6.49 -7.08
C ALA A 325 12.45 -7.02 -7.77
N LEU A 326 12.26 -8.35 -7.77
CA LEU A 326 11.07 -8.98 -8.36
C LEU A 326 9.80 -8.60 -7.61
N ALA A 327 9.88 -8.60 -6.28
CA ALA A 327 8.77 -8.18 -5.43
C ALA A 327 9.25 -7.55 -4.12
N GLY A 328 8.33 -6.83 -3.47
CA GLY A 328 8.45 -6.33 -2.11
C GLY A 328 7.23 -6.71 -1.29
N PHE A 329 7.39 -6.90 0.02
CA PHE A 329 6.33 -7.32 0.93
C PHE A 329 6.42 -6.53 2.22
N GLU A 330 5.30 -5.96 2.64
CA GLU A 330 5.16 -5.25 3.91
C GLU A 330 4.17 -5.98 4.82
N LYS A 331 4.47 -6.04 6.12
CA LYS A 331 3.62 -6.71 7.12
C LYS A 331 2.19 -6.14 7.16
N SER A 332 2.02 -4.89 6.76
CA SER A 332 0.71 -4.20 6.66
C SER A 332 -0.17 -4.62 5.46
N GLY A 333 0.30 -5.54 4.60
CA GLY A 333 -0.45 -6.02 3.44
C GLY A 333 -0.19 -5.29 2.12
N HIS A 334 0.72 -4.33 2.07
CA HIS A 334 1.20 -3.75 0.81
C HIS A 334 2.19 -4.70 0.14
N PHE A 335 1.87 -5.17 -1.04
CA PHE A 335 2.79 -5.99 -1.85
C PHE A 335 3.05 -5.32 -3.19
N PHE A 336 4.29 -5.37 -3.59
CA PHE A 336 4.85 -4.66 -4.74
C PHE A 336 5.41 -5.69 -5.71
N PHE A 337 4.91 -5.73 -6.93
CA PHE A 337 5.42 -6.63 -7.95
C PHE A 337 6.02 -5.84 -9.09
N ASN A 338 7.27 -6.13 -9.43
CA ASN A 338 7.95 -5.53 -10.57
C ASN A 338 7.77 -6.40 -11.82
N LYS A 339 8.27 -5.92 -12.97
CA LYS A 339 8.20 -6.70 -14.22
C LYS A 339 8.83 -8.09 -14.05
N PRO A 340 8.23 -9.15 -14.58
CA PRO A 340 7.05 -9.15 -15.48
C PRO A 340 5.69 -9.19 -14.74
N LEU A 341 5.66 -9.27 -13.41
CA LEU A 341 4.46 -9.48 -12.59
C LEU A 341 3.64 -8.20 -12.35
N GLY A 342 4.26 -7.05 -12.49
CA GLY A 342 3.66 -5.74 -12.25
C GLY A 342 4.55 -4.60 -12.69
N TYR A 343 4.38 -3.43 -12.06
CA TYR A 343 5.06 -2.19 -12.42
C TYR A 343 5.89 -1.59 -11.27
N GLY A 344 6.01 -2.30 -10.15
CA GLY A 344 6.82 -1.92 -9.00
C GLY A 344 6.10 -1.06 -7.95
N TYR A 345 4.79 -0.83 -8.08
CA TYR A 345 3.95 -0.22 -7.06
C TYR A 345 3.10 -1.27 -6.33
N ASP A 346 2.51 -0.86 -5.20
CA ASP A 346 1.60 -1.66 -4.38
C ASP A 346 0.21 -1.77 -5.03
N ASP A 347 -0.30 -3.00 -5.08
CA ASP A 347 -1.60 -3.31 -5.67
C ASP A 347 -2.21 -4.51 -4.93
N GLY A 348 -3.22 -4.25 -4.10
CA GLY A 348 -3.88 -5.28 -3.30
C GLY A 348 -4.56 -6.33 -4.17
N ILE A 349 -5.15 -5.93 -5.31
CA ILE A 349 -5.80 -6.87 -6.21
C ILE A 349 -4.76 -7.74 -6.91
N ASN A 350 -3.69 -7.17 -7.46
CA ASN A 350 -2.59 -7.97 -8.03
C ASN A 350 -1.99 -8.91 -6.99
N SER A 351 -1.93 -8.50 -5.73
CA SER A 351 -1.48 -9.34 -4.62
C SER A 351 -2.39 -10.56 -4.41
N ALA A 352 -3.71 -10.38 -4.44
CA ALA A 352 -4.67 -11.48 -4.40
C ALA A 352 -4.53 -12.40 -5.62
N LEU A 353 -4.24 -11.84 -6.82
CA LEU A 353 -3.98 -12.65 -8.01
C LEU A 353 -2.73 -13.53 -7.85
N GLN A 354 -1.67 -13.03 -7.21
CA GLN A 354 -0.47 -13.85 -6.92
C GLN A 354 -0.76 -14.95 -5.90
N VAL A 355 -1.67 -14.76 -4.95
CA VAL A 355 -2.18 -15.84 -4.08
C VAL A 355 -2.99 -16.87 -4.88
N CYS A 356 -3.80 -16.43 -5.83
CA CYS A 356 -4.51 -17.34 -6.73
C CYS A 356 -3.52 -18.16 -7.59
N HIS A 357 -2.43 -17.56 -8.08
CA HIS A 357 -1.36 -18.30 -8.76
C HIS A 357 -0.67 -19.30 -7.84
N LEU A 358 -0.40 -18.94 -6.60
CA LEU A 358 0.15 -19.87 -5.60
C LEU A 358 -0.75 -21.11 -5.44
N LEU A 359 -2.06 -20.90 -5.25
CA LEU A 359 -3.04 -22.00 -5.13
C LEU A 359 -3.14 -22.84 -6.44
N ASN A 360 -3.10 -22.19 -7.60
CA ASN A 360 -3.11 -22.84 -8.90
C ASN A 360 -1.89 -23.74 -9.10
N ASP A 361 -0.70 -23.23 -8.80
CA ASP A 361 0.58 -23.91 -9.03
C ASP A 361 0.81 -25.06 -8.05
N GLN A 362 0.46 -24.86 -6.79
CA GLN A 362 0.66 -25.87 -5.73
C GLN A 362 -0.39 -26.98 -5.77
N GLY A 363 -1.59 -26.71 -6.27
CA GLY A 363 -2.70 -27.66 -6.26
C GLY A 363 -3.26 -28.02 -4.87
N LYS A 364 -2.64 -27.53 -3.80
CA LYS A 364 -3.00 -27.75 -2.39
C LYS A 364 -4.08 -26.77 -1.91
N LYS A 365 -4.63 -27.01 -0.72
CA LYS A 365 -5.47 -26.05 0.01
C LYS A 365 -4.59 -25.02 0.71
N MET A 366 -5.14 -23.83 0.99
CA MET A 366 -4.37 -22.74 1.58
C MET A 366 -3.83 -23.08 2.98
N ASN A 367 -4.63 -23.75 3.83
CA ASN A 367 -4.18 -24.21 5.14
C ASN A 367 -3.05 -25.27 5.07
N GLU A 368 -2.99 -26.09 4.02
CA GLU A 368 -1.90 -27.04 3.81
C GLU A 368 -0.62 -26.30 3.41
N ILE A 369 -0.73 -25.30 2.54
CA ILE A 369 0.41 -24.51 2.08
C ILE A 369 1.03 -23.73 3.25
N ILE A 370 0.22 -23.12 4.12
CA ILE A 370 0.76 -22.38 5.28
C ILE A 370 1.42 -23.32 6.30
N ASN A 371 0.94 -24.56 6.44
CA ASN A 371 1.53 -25.55 7.32
C ASN A 371 2.89 -26.07 6.83
N ASP A 372 3.28 -25.81 5.57
CA ASP A 372 4.64 -26.07 5.07
C ASP A 372 5.67 -25.04 5.61
N LEU A 373 5.22 -23.95 6.27
CA LEU A 373 6.09 -23.02 6.97
C LEU A 373 6.41 -23.51 8.39
N PRO A 374 7.62 -23.23 8.93
CA PRO A 374 7.90 -23.42 10.32
C PRO A 374 6.88 -22.69 11.19
N LYS A 375 6.42 -23.34 12.26
CA LYS A 375 5.51 -22.72 13.20
C LYS A 375 6.21 -21.56 13.91
N THR A 376 5.61 -20.38 13.86
CA THR A 376 6.09 -19.17 14.53
C THR A 376 4.95 -18.48 15.25
N TYR A 377 5.28 -17.73 16.28
CA TYR A 377 4.33 -16.88 17.01
C TYR A 377 4.60 -15.43 16.64
N GLN A 378 3.56 -14.63 16.57
CA GLN A 378 3.64 -13.19 16.29
C GLN A 378 2.71 -12.43 17.23
N THR A 379 3.12 -11.22 17.61
CA THR A 379 2.22 -10.26 18.23
C THR A 379 1.64 -9.31 17.19
N PRO A 380 0.44 -8.76 17.41
CA PRO A 380 -0.03 -7.60 16.68
C PRO A 380 0.97 -6.44 16.79
N THR A 381 0.91 -5.50 15.86
CA THR A 381 1.65 -4.24 16.01
C THR A 381 1.11 -3.48 17.21
N MET A 382 1.97 -3.19 18.18
CA MET A 382 1.63 -2.36 19.35
C MET A 382 2.11 -0.93 19.11
N ALA A 383 1.28 0.05 19.48
CA ALA A 383 1.60 1.47 19.39
C ALA A 383 1.49 2.11 20.79
N PRO A 384 2.51 1.98 21.64
CA PRO A 384 2.52 2.64 22.94
C PRO A 384 2.54 4.15 22.74
N PHE A 385 1.88 4.86 23.68
CA PHE A 385 1.84 6.32 23.60
C PHE A 385 3.26 6.90 23.71
N CYS A 386 3.58 7.82 22.80
CA CYS A 386 4.79 8.63 22.82
C CYS A 386 4.44 10.03 22.28
N LYS A 387 4.99 11.09 22.89
CA LYS A 387 4.81 12.44 22.36
C LYS A 387 5.55 12.60 21.04
N ASP A 388 4.97 13.34 20.12
CA ASP A 388 5.55 13.56 18.78
C ASP A 388 6.96 14.17 18.82
N GLU A 389 7.22 15.04 19.79
CA GLU A 389 8.52 15.70 19.94
C GLU A 389 9.61 14.74 20.47
N GLU A 390 9.22 13.67 21.17
CA GLU A 390 10.14 12.74 21.86
C GLU A 390 10.40 11.47 21.05
N LYS A 391 9.55 11.13 20.09
CA LYS A 391 9.54 9.83 19.40
C LYS A 391 10.88 9.43 18.76
N TYR A 392 11.59 10.37 18.16
CA TYR A 392 12.89 10.09 17.54
C TYR A 392 13.97 9.83 18.58
N GLN A 393 13.99 10.61 19.67
CA GLN A 393 14.94 10.44 20.77
C GLN A 393 14.73 9.10 21.47
N VAL A 394 13.48 8.72 21.74
CA VAL A 394 13.15 7.40 22.34
C VAL A 394 13.68 6.25 21.49
N VAL A 395 13.52 6.33 20.15
CA VAL A 395 14.04 5.31 19.23
C VAL A 395 15.56 5.27 19.23
N GLU A 396 16.25 6.42 19.21
CA GLU A 396 17.71 6.48 19.29
C GLU A 396 18.24 5.88 20.59
N ASP A 397 17.61 6.16 21.72
CA ASP A 397 18.00 5.63 23.01
C ASP A 397 17.78 4.12 23.11
N LEU A 398 16.69 3.59 22.52
CA LEU A 398 16.47 2.15 22.41
C LEU A 398 17.55 1.47 21.55
N ILE A 399 17.95 2.06 20.43
CA ILE A 399 19.04 1.53 19.59
C ILE A 399 20.32 1.40 20.44
N LYS A 400 20.73 2.49 21.13
CA LYS A 400 21.92 2.48 22.00
C LYS A 400 21.83 1.41 23.10
N GLN A 401 20.66 1.27 23.73
CA GLN A 401 20.47 0.26 24.77
C GLN A 401 20.65 -1.17 24.24
N VAL A 402 20.05 -1.50 23.10
CA VAL A 402 20.16 -2.83 22.49
C VAL A 402 21.61 -3.12 22.07
N GLU A 403 22.33 -2.13 21.52
CA GLU A 403 23.74 -2.26 21.18
C GLU A 403 24.61 -2.53 22.42
N ILE A 404 24.36 -1.81 23.52
CA ILE A 404 25.05 -2.04 24.82
C ILE A 404 24.79 -3.46 25.35
N LEU A 405 23.53 -3.93 25.29
CA LEU A 405 23.18 -5.28 25.71
C LEU A 405 23.93 -6.34 24.91
N LYS A 406 24.04 -6.15 23.59
CA LYS A 406 24.81 -7.06 22.74
C LYS A 406 26.30 -7.06 23.07
N VAL A 407 26.92 -5.88 23.23
CA VAL A 407 28.35 -5.76 23.59
C VAL A 407 28.64 -6.40 24.93
N LYS A 408 27.74 -6.25 25.91
CA LYS A 408 27.88 -6.86 27.25
C LYS A 408 27.52 -8.35 27.30
N ASN A 409 27.12 -8.96 26.17
CA ASN A 409 26.57 -10.32 26.10
C ASN A 409 25.40 -10.54 27.09
N THR A 410 24.63 -9.49 27.36
CA THR A 410 23.46 -9.60 28.23
C THR A 410 22.37 -10.39 27.49
N LYS A 411 21.86 -11.42 28.14
CA LYS A 411 20.80 -12.27 27.60
C LYS A 411 19.44 -11.63 27.86
N ILE A 412 18.55 -11.75 26.85
CA ILE A 412 17.14 -11.40 26.95
C ILE A 412 16.38 -12.73 26.96
N ASP A 413 15.58 -12.97 28.00
CA ASP A 413 14.87 -14.24 28.19
C ASP A 413 15.80 -15.48 28.04
N ASN A 414 16.98 -15.42 28.64
CA ASN A 414 18.07 -16.43 28.59
C ASN A 414 18.66 -16.65 27.18
N GLN A 415 18.36 -15.84 26.20
CA GLN A 415 18.88 -15.95 24.83
C GLN A 415 19.83 -14.81 24.48
N ALA A 416 20.87 -15.11 23.72
CA ALA A 416 21.83 -14.11 23.24
C ALA A 416 21.25 -13.31 22.06
N ILE A 417 21.65 -12.03 21.97
CA ILE A 417 21.37 -11.20 20.79
C ILE A 417 22.32 -11.61 19.67
N THR A 418 21.80 -12.26 18.63
CA THR A 418 22.60 -12.79 17.51
C THR A 418 22.83 -11.73 16.44
N ASP A 419 21.85 -10.86 16.17
CA ASP A 419 21.94 -9.81 15.14
C ASP A 419 21.18 -8.55 15.53
N ILE A 420 21.61 -7.39 15.02
CA ILE A 420 20.94 -6.09 15.17
C ILE A 420 20.85 -5.41 13.82
N LEU A 421 19.66 -4.94 13.46
CA LEU A 421 19.40 -4.16 12.26
C LEU A 421 18.76 -2.82 12.64
N THR A 422 19.42 -1.71 12.31
CA THR A 422 19.03 -0.34 12.72
C THR A 422 18.54 0.52 11.55
N ILE A 423 18.04 -0.09 10.48
CA ILE A 423 17.65 0.61 9.26
C ILE A 423 16.37 1.46 9.44
N ASN A 424 15.51 1.08 10.42
CA ASN A 424 14.28 1.80 10.75
C ASN A 424 13.89 1.48 12.19
N GLY A 425 14.41 2.24 13.14
CA GLY A 425 14.42 1.85 14.54
C GLY A 425 15.42 0.74 14.83
N VAL A 426 15.10 -0.18 15.72
CA VAL A 426 15.93 -1.34 16.00
C VAL A 426 15.13 -2.63 15.90
N ARG A 427 15.62 -3.55 15.08
CA ARG A 427 15.24 -4.96 15.10
C ARG A 427 16.43 -5.76 15.59
N PHE A 428 16.24 -6.58 16.59
CA PHE A 428 17.28 -7.52 17.02
C PHE A 428 16.77 -8.95 16.95
N SER A 429 17.68 -9.86 16.66
CA SER A 429 17.40 -11.29 16.59
C SER A 429 18.00 -11.97 17.82
N LEU A 430 17.23 -12.84 18.42
CA LEU A 430 17.66 -13.79 19.44
C LEU A 430 17.95 -15.15 18.78
N GLU A 431 18.36 -16.13 19.58
CA GLU A 431 18.71 -17.48 19.08
C GLU A 431 17.50 -18.15 18.39
N ASP A 432 16.28 -17.94 18.88
CA ASP A 432 15.06 -18.56 18.38
C ASP A 432 14.02 -17.58 17.78
N GLY A 433 14.25 -16.27 17.86
CA GLY A 433 13.30 -15.28 17.40
C GLY A 433 13.92 -13.93 17.00
N SER A 434 13.05 -12.93 16.75
CA SER A 434 13.48 -11.55 16.48
C SER A 434 12.45 -10.55 17.01
N TRP A 435 12.91 -9.35 17.38
CA TRP A 435 12.13 -8.27 18.00
C TRP A 435 12.42 -6.94 17.30
#